data_1fcdd46c7d51d7e5ae02d64b47306567
#
_entry.id   1fcdd46c7d51d7e5ae02d64b47306567
#
_cell.length_a   1.000
_cell.length_b   1.000
_cell.length_c   1.000
_cell.angle_alpha   90.00
_cell.angle_beta   90.00
_cell.angle_gamma   90.00
#
_symmetry.space_group_name_H-M   'P 1'
#
loop_
_entity.id
_entity.type
_entity.pdbx_description
1 polymer ?
#
loop_
_entity_poly.entity_id
_entity_poly.type
_entity_poly.pdbx_seq_one_letter_code
_entity_poly.pdbx_strand_id
1 'polypeptide(L)'
;MIASGGIADHSDIKQVIASGAIAAQIGTLFLSCDESGIAPCYKNALIQAKHDSTVLTRAFSGKLARGISNSFIKQLKQLEELKNIQPLPYPVQNALTQPLRKLAGSQNNTDYLSLWAGQSVHHCHKTSVSALLNRLTQPT
;
A
#
# COMPACT_ATOMS: atom_id res chain seq x y z
N MET A 1 -3.81 -20.73 -10.03
CA MET A 1 -3.53 -19.27 -9.94
C MET A 1 -3.80 -18.84 -8.51
N ILE A 2 -2.96 -17.95 -7.93
CA ILE A 2 -3.20 -17.30 -6.62
C ILE A 2 -3.71 -15.88 -6.92
N ALA A 3 -4.88 -15.51 -6.39
CA ALA A 3 -5.43 -14.16 -6.53
C ALA A 3 -4.80 -13.22 -5.51
N SER A 4 -4.45 -12.00 -5.92
CA SER A 4 -3.85 -10.99 -5.04
C SER A 4 -4.30 -9.57 -5.43
N GLY A 5 -4.46 -8.72 -4.44
CA GLY A 5 -4.84 -7.32 -4.60
C GLY A 5 -6.34 -7.06 -4.48
N GLY A 6 -6.69 -6.05 -3.68
CA GLY A 6 -8.08 -5.64 -3.46
C GLY A 6 -8.93 -6.54 -2.55
N ILE A 7 -8.40 -7.65 -2.05
CA ILE A 7 -9.10 -8.62 -1.19
C ILE A 7 -9.05 -8.11 0.25
N ALA A 8 -10.21 -7.93 0.90
CA ALA A 8 -10.30 -7.33 2.22
C ALA A 8 -11.20 -8.07 3.21
N ASP A 9 -12.06 -8.98 2.76
CA ASP A 9 -12.97 -9.72 3.62
C ASP A 9 -13.21 -11.16 3.13
N HIS A 10 -14.05 -11.90 3.87
CA HIS A 10 -14.41 -13.26 3.55
C HIS A 10 -15.17 -13.39 2.21
N SER A 11 -16.01 -12.41 1.87
CA SER A 11 -16.77 -12.40 0.61
C SER A 11 -15.82 -12.28 -0.58
N ASP A 12 -14.82 -11.38 -0.51
CA ASP A 12 -13.80 -11.23 -1.55
C ASP A 12 -13.03 -12.54 -1.76
N ILE A 13 -12.66 -13.23 -0.66
CA ILE A 13 -11.97 -14.52 -0.74
C ILE A 13 -12.86 -15.54 -1.45
N LYS A 14 -14.13 -15.65 -1.09
CA LYS A 14 -15.08 -16.55 -1.77
C LYS A 14 -15.19 -16.25 -3.25
N GLN A 15 -15.30 -14.99 -3.63
CA GLN A 15 -15.45 -14.59 -5.02
C GLN A 15 -14.23 -14.99 -5.86
N VAL A 16 -13.01 -14.77 -5.36
CA VAL A 16 -11.81 -15.13 -6.13
C VAL A 16 -11.62 -16.64 -6.23
N ILE A 17 -11.98 -17.39 -5.18
CA ILE A 17 -11.95 -18.87 -5.23
C ILE A 17 -13.02 -19.39 -6.20
N ALA A 18 -14.24 -18.85 -6.16
CA ALA A 18 -15.31 -19.23 -7.11
C ALA A 18 -14.93 -18.89 -8.56
N SER A 19 -14.10 -17.88 -8.77
CA SER A 19 -13.55 -17.49 -10.09
C SER A 19 -12.38 -18.39 -10.56
N GLY A 20 -12.03 -19.44 -9.79
CA GLY A 20 -11.01 -20.43 -10.17
C GLY A 20 -9.63 -20.18 -9.57
N ALA A 21 -9.45 -19.25 -8.64
CA ALA A 21 -8.22 -19.16 -7.88
C ALA A 21 -8.11 -20.30 -6.87
N ILE A 22 -6.89 -20.83 -6.67
CA ILE A 22 -6.63 -21.88 -5.68
C ILE A 22 -6.35 -21.31 -4.28
N ALA A 23 -6.00 -20.00 -4.21
CA ALA A 23 -5.75 -19.29 -2.96
C ALA A 23 -5.91 -17.78 -3.17
N ALA A 24 -6.12 -17.06 -2.07
CA ALA A 24 -6.11 -15.60 -1.98
C ALA A 24 -4.88 -15.12 -1.18
N GLN A 25 -4.16 -14.12 -1.70
CA GLN A 25 -3.04 -13.48 -1.00
C GLN A 25 -3.42 -12.07 -0.58
N ILE A 26 -3.35 -11.80 0.71
CA ILE A 26 -3.72 -10.53 1.33
C ILE A 26 -2.47 -9.92 1.97
N GLY A 27 -2.15 -8.67 1.63
CA GLY A 27 -0.98 -7.97 2.18
C GLY A 27 -1.35 -6.75 3.01
N THR A 28 -2.09 -5.80 2.43
CA THR A 28 -2.32 -4.47 3.01
C THR A 28 -2.94 -4.51 4.41
N LEU A 29 -3.93 -5.37 4.64
CA LEU A 29 -4.60 -5.49 5.94
C LEU A 29 -3.65 -5.95 7.05
N PHE A 30 -2.70 -6.84 6.74
CA PHE A 30 -1.73 -7.32 7.72
C PHE A 30 -0.71 -6.24 8.12
N LEU A 31 -0.50 -5.21 7.28
CA LEU A 31 0.36 -4.08 7.65
C LEU A 31 -0.21 -3.27 8.82
N SER A 32 -1.54 -3.19 8.96
CA SER A 32 -2.19 -2.46 10.06
C SER A 32 -2.28 -3.25 11.36
N CYS A 33 -1.94 -4.54 11.37
CA CYS A 33 -1.98 -5.39 12.58
C CYS A 33 -0.95 -4.95 13.61
N ASP A 34 -1.25 -5.23 14.89
CA ASP A 34 -0.38 -4.88 16.01
C ASP A 34 1.02 -5.53 15.87
N GLU A 35 1.06 -6.76 15.36
CA GLU A 35 2.28 -7.55 15.17
C GLU A 35 3.14 -7.11 13.96
N SER A 36 2.60 -6.26 13.07
CA SER A 36 3.35 -5.76 11.92
C SER A 36 4.54 -4.89 12.35
N GLY A 37 5.71 -5.14 11.78
CA GLY A 37 6.95 -4.41 12.06
C GLY A 37 7.12 -3.07 11.33
N ILE A 38 6.10 -2.57 10.61
CA ILE A 38 6.20 -1.27 9.93
C ILE A 38 6.17 -0.11 10.94
N ALA A 39 6.72 1.05 10.53
CA ALA A 39 6.75 2.24 11.38
C ALA A 39 5.34 2.68 11.82
N PRO A 40 5.16 3.18 13.06
CA PRO A 40 3.85 3.63 13.56
C PRO A 40 3.17 4.68 12.67
N CYS A 41 3.93 5.61 12.10
CA CYS A 41 3.39 6.61 11.17
C CYS A 41 2.80 5.96 9.90
N TYR A 42 3.38 4.88 9.40
CA TYR A 42 2.84 4.12 8.28
C TYR A 42 1.53 3.40 8.66
N LYS A 43 1.50 2.72 9.82
CA LYS A 43 0.24 2.12 10.32
C LYS A 43 -0.88 3.14 10.42
N ASN A 44 -0.59 4.30 11.02
CA ASN A 44 -1.57 5.38 11.14
C ASN A 44 -2.07 5.87 9.78
N ALA A 45 -1.17 6.02 8.80
CA ALA A 45 -1.55 6.42 7.44
C ALA A 45 -2.48 5.37 6.77
N LEU A 46 -2.24 4.08 6.99
CA LEU A 46 -3.12 3.01 6.50
C LEU A 46 -4.51 3.07 7.16
N ILE A 47 -4.57 3.25 8.49
CA ILE A 47 -5.82 3.27 9.25
C ILE A 47 -6.67 4.52 8.91
N GLN A 48 -6.02 5.64 8.60
CA GLN A 48 -6.70 6.89 8.23
C GLN A 48 -7.06 6.97 6.74
N ALA A 49 -6.59 6.03 5.93
CA ALA A 49 -6.83 6.04 4.50
C ALA A 49 -8.31 5.80 4.16
N LYS A 50 -8.80 6.54 3.17
CA LYS A 50 -10.15 6.42 2.62
C LYS A 50 -10.14 5.55 1.34
N HIS A 51 -11.31 5.31 0.79
CA HIS A 51 -11.50 4.50 -0.42
C HIS A 51 -10.64 4.98 -1.61
N ASP A 52 -10.49 6.28 -1.79
CA ASP A 52 -9.79 6.94 -2.89
C ASP A 52 -8.36 7.39 -2.57
N SER A 53 -7.84 6.98 -1.40
CA SER A 53 -6.51 7.42 -0.93
C SER A 53 -5.34 6.87 -1.74
N THR A 54 -5.52 5.78 -2.52
CA THR A 54 -4.41 5.14 -3.23
C THR A 54 -4.36 5.50 -4.71
N VAL A 55 -3.14 5.65 -5.22
CA VAL A 55 -2.86 5.92 -6.64
C VAL A 55 -1.80 4.97 -7.17
N LEU A 56 -1.79 4.76 -8.48
CA LEU A 56 -0.68 4.12 -9.17
C LEU A 56 0.43 5.14 -9.42
N THR A 57 1.66 4.79 -9.09
CA THR A 57 2.80 5.71 -9.21
C THR A 57 4.09 4.98 -9.57
N ARG A 58 5.01 5.67 -10.23
CA ARG A 58 6.40 5.27 -10.44
C ARG A 58 7.38 6.10 -9.59
N ALA A 59 6.87 7.04 -8.82
CA ALA A 59 7.64 8.06 -8.13
C ALA A 59 8.80 7.51 -7.29
N PHE A 60 8.58 6.43 -6.54
CA PHE A 60 9.57 5.89 -5.63
C PHE A 60 10.52 4.86 -6.26
N SER A 61 10.00 3.97 -7.10
CA SER A 61 10.77 2.82 -7.58
C SER A 61 11.09 2.83 -9.06
N GLY A 62 10.41 3.65 -9.86
CA GLY A 62 10.47 3.58 -11.33
C GLY A 62 9.59 2.48 -11.94
N LYS A 63 9.09 1.54 -11.13
CA LYS A 63 8.04 0.58 -11.52
C LYS A 63 6.67 1.04 -11.05
N LEU A 64 5.65 0.74 -11.85
CA LEU A 64 4.27 1.04 -11.48
C LEU A 64 3.87 0.22 -10.25
N ALA A 65 3.51 0.92 -9.18
CA ALA A 65 3.05 0.31 -7.94
C ALA A 65 1.93 1.16 -7.33
N ARG A 66 1.08 0.57 -6.50
CA ARG A 66 -0.01 1.28 -5.84
C ARG A 66 0.36 1.62 -4.41
N GLY A 67 0.11 2.86 -4.01
CA GLY A 67 0.33 3.34 -2.65
C GLY A 67 -0.58 4.52 -2.30
N ILE A 68 -0.58 4.88 -1.01
CA ILE A 68 -1.30 6.06 -0.53
C ILE A 68 -0.66 7.31 -1.14
N SER A 69 -1.51 8.18 -1.72
CA SER A 69 -1.09 9.46 -2.31
C SER A 69 -0.52 10.38 -1.24
N ASN A 70 0.66 10.95 -1.50
CA ASN A 70 1.31 11.89 -0.59
C ASN A 70 1.97 13.04 -1.36
N SER A 71 2.63 13.96 -0.63
CA SER A 71 3.23 15.16 -1.23
C SER A 71 4.29 14.84 -2.28
N PHE A 72 5.15 13.83 -2.05
CA PHE A 72 6.17 13.45 -3.01
C PHE A 72 5.59 12.95 -4.34
N ILE A 73 4.57 12.09 -4.28
CA ILE A 73 3.87 11.59 -5.47
C ILE A 73 3.23 12.74 -6.26
N LYS A 74 2.56 13.67 -5.56
CA LYS A 74 1.90 14.83 -6.17
C LYS A 74 2.90 15.77 -6.83
N GLN A 75 4.01 16.09 -6.14
CA GLN A 75 5.06 16.95 -6.67
C GLN A 75 5.71 16.34 -7.93
N LEU A 76 6.03 15.04 -7.90
CA LEU A 76 6.62 14.41 -9.07
C LEU A 76 5.65 14.39 -10.26
N LYS A 77 4.36 14.10 -10.02
CA LYS A 77 3.33 14.15 -11.06
C LYS A 77 3.23 15.55 -11.69
N GLN A 78 3.30 16.61 -10.89
CA GLN A 78 3.35 17.99 -11.41
C GLN A 78 4.60 18.25 -12.27
N LEU A 79 5.75 17.72 -11.88
CA LEU A 79 6.98 17.83 -12.68
C LEU A 79 6.90 17.05 -13.99
N GLU A 80 6.26 15.87 -13.98
CA GLU A 80 5.98 15.11 -15.19
C GLU A 80 5.10 15.91 -16.17
N GLU A 81 4.03 16.51 -15.66
CA GLU A 81 3.06 17.26 -16.47
C GLU A 81 3.63 18.61 -16.98
N LEU A 82 4.31 19.38 -16.13
CA LEU A 82 4.74 20.74 -16.48
C LEU A 82 6.12 20.79 -17.16
N LYS A 83 7.01 19.86 -16.84
CA LYS A 83 8.41 19.88 -17.28
C LYS A 83 8.85 18.63 -18.05
N ASN A 84 7.94 17.72 -18.30
CA ASN A 84 8.21 16.43 -18.95
C ASN A 84 9.35 15.64 -18.28
N ILE A 85 9.50 15.80 -16.95
CA ILE A 85 10.49 15.06 -16.16
C ILE A 85 9.88 13.72 -15.76
N GLN A 86 10.46 12.62 -16.21
CA GLN A 86 9.97 11.26 -15.93
C GLN A 86 10.81 10.58 -14.85
N PRO A 87 10.19 9.74 -13.98
CA PRO A 87 10.94 8.90 -13.06
C PRO A 87 11.92 8.00 -13.83
N LEU A 88 13.11 7.83 -13.28
CA LEU A 88 14.09 6.91 -13.85
C LEU A 88 13.58 5.46 -13.78
N PRO A 89 14.04 4.56 -14.68
CA PRO A 89 13.64 3.17 -14.63
C PRO A 89 14.16 2.48 -13.35
N TYR A 90 13.43 1.43 -12.92
CA TYR A 90 13.93 0.54 -11.86
C TYR A 90 15.23 -0.16 -12.32
N PRO A 91 16.25 -0.32 -11.47
CA PRO A 91 16.29 -0.01 -10.02
C PRO A 91 16.80 1.40 -9.68
N VAL A 92 17.13 2.22 -10.67
CA VAL A 92 17.82 3.51 -10.48
C VAL A 92 16.96 4.46 -9.63
N GLN A 93 15.68 4.64 -10.01
CA GLN A 93 14.76 5.49 -9.24
C GLN A 93 14.61 5.01 -7.79
N ASN A 94 14.56 3.70 -7.57
CA ASN A 94 14.47 3.14 -6.23
C ASN A 94 15.70 3.47 -5.38
N ALA A 95 16.90 3.37 -5.94
CA ALA A 95 18.14 3.73 -5.28
C ALA A 95 18.21 5.24 -4.98
N LEU A 96 17.84 6.08 -5.96
CA LEU A 96 17.85 7.54 -5.83
C LEU A 96 16.91 8.03 -4.70
N THR A 97 15.73 7.42 -4.56
CA THR A 97 14.74 7.84 -3.54
C THR A 97 14.98 7.20 -2.18
N GLN A 98 15.85 6.21 -2.05
CA GLN A 98 16.08 5.49 -0.80
C GLN A 98 16.56 6.40 0.36
N PRO A 99 17.54 7.31 0.19
CA PRO A 99 17.98 8.22 1.25
C PRO A 99 16.83 9.12 1.75
N LEU A 100 16.03 9.65 0.80
CA LEU A 100 14.86 10.47 1.13
C LEU A 100 13.86 9.72 1.99
N ARG A 101 13.49 8.49 1.57
CA ARG A 101 12.55 7.63 2.31
C ARG A 101 13.09 7.24 3.69
N LYS A 102 14.40 6.97 3.80
CA LYS A 102 15.05 6.65 5.08
C LYS A 102 14.98 7.85 6.06
N LEU A 103 15.30 9.05 5.57
CA LEU A 103 15.20 10.28 6.36
C LEU A 103 13.75 10.56 6.77
N ALA A 104 12.80 10.47 5.83
CA ALA A 104 11.39 10.64 6.12
C ALA A 104 10.89 9.63 7.19
N GLY A 105 11.33 8.38 7.13
CA GLY A 105 11.02 7.37 8.12
C GLY A 105 11.53 7.71 9.52
N SER A 106 12.78 8.19 9.64
CA SER A 106 13.35 8.62 10.93
C SER A 106 12.65 9.84 11.54
N GLN A 107 11.99 10.65 10.70
CA GLN A 107 11.24 11.83 11.12
C GLN A 107 9.72 11.59 11.23
N ASN A 108 9.25 10.36 11.02
CA ASN A 108 7.82 10.01 10.92
C ASN A 108 7.06 10.86 9.88
N ASN A 109 7.73 11.30 8.82
CA ASN A 109 7.16 12.14 7.78
C ASN A 109 6.58 11.27 6.65
N THR A 110 5.27 11.07 6.67
CA THR A 110 4.54 10.25 5.68
C THR A 110 4.50 10.87 4.29
N ASP A 111 4.74 12.18 4.15
CA ASP A 111 4.72 12.88 2.86
C ASP A 111 5.80 12.44 1.88
N TYR A 112 6.87 11.83 2.40
CA TYR A 112 8.00 11.36 1.59
C TYR A 112 8.29 9.85 1.79
N LEU A 113 7.36 9.11 2.42
CA LEU A 113 7.44 7.66 2.56
C LEU A 113 6.72 6.94 1.41
N SER A 114 7.27 5.81 1.00
CA SER A 114 6.59 4.89 0.07
C SER A 114 5.54 4.06 0.84
N LEU A 115 4.32 4.57 0.92
CA LEU A 115 3.22 3.96 1.65
C LEU A 115 2.45 2.99 0.75
N TRP A 116 3.06 1.83 0.46
CA TRP A 116 2.45 0.82 -0.42
C TRP A 116 1.17 0.24 0.19
N ALA A 117 0.09 0.29 -0.56
CA ALA A 117 -1.23 -0.20 -0.15
C ALA A 117 -2.10 -0.51 -1.35
N GLY A 118 -2.90 -1.56 -1.26
CA GLY A 118 -3.91 -1.91 -2.26
C GLY A 118 -5.15 -1.00 -2.20
N GLN A 119 -6.07 -1.17 -3.16
CA GLN A 119 -7.29 -0.38 -3.27
C GLN A 119 -8.21 -0.49 -2.04
N SER A 120 -8.22 -1.65 -1.38
CA SER A 120 -9.04 -1.90 -0.20
C SER A 120 -8.41 -1.39 1.11
N VAL A 121 -7.51 -0.41 1.04
CA VAL A 121 -6.82 0.17 2.21
C VAL A 121 -7.77 0.73 3.27
N HIS A 122 -8.93 1.22 2.88
CA HIS A 122 -9.96 1.75 3.78
C HIS A 122 -10.57 0.70 4.73
N HIS A 123 -10.30 -0.58 4.52
CA HIS A 123 -10.63 -1.67 5.46
C HIS A 123 -9.55 -1.88 6.53
N CYS A 124 -8.43 -1.15 6.47
CA CYS A 124 -7.40 -1.20 7.50
C CYS A 124 -7.90 -0.59 8.81
N HIS A 125 -7.73 -1.32 9.91
CA HIS A 125 -7.98 -0.82 11.25
C HIS A 125 -7.02 -1.50 12.22
N LYS A 126 -6.87 -0.94 13.40
CA LYS A 126 -6.03 -1.54 14.44
C LYS A 126 -6.65 -2.85 14.90
N THR A 127 -5.91 -3.95 14.77
CA THR A 127 -6.36 -5.31 15.11
C THR A 127 -5.15 -6.22 15.29
N SER A 128 -5.35 -7.39 15.93
CA SER A 128 -4.34 -8.46 15.93
C SER A 128 -4.44 -9.31 14.67
N VAL A 129 -3.35 -9.99 14.32
CA VAL A 129 -3.33 -10.97 13.22
C VAL A 129 -4.38 -12.06 13.44
N SER A 130 -4.55 -12.55 14.67
CA SER A 130 -5.53 -13.58 15.01
C SER A 130 -6.98 -13.11 14.74
N ALA A 131 -7.32 -11.90 15.20
CA ALA A 131 -8.64 -11.32 14.95
C ALA A 131 -8.90 -11.07 13.46
N LEU A 132 -7.88 -10.60 12.72
CA LEU A 132 -7.97 -10.44 11.27
C LEU A 132 -8.21 -11.77 10.56
N LEU A 133 -7.48 -12.83 10.91
CA LEU A 133 -7.64 -14.16 10.32
C LEU A 133 -9.05 -14.70 10.59
N ASN A 134 -9.57 -14.57 11.82
CA ASN A 134 -10.94 -14.98 12.14
C ASN A 134 -11.96 -14.27 11.25
N ARG A 135 -11.83 -12.96 11.07
CA ARG A 135 -12.72 -12.19 10.18
C ARG A 135 -12.63 -12.63 8.71
N LEU A 136 -11.44 -12.97 8.23
CA LEU A 136 -11.21 -13.39 6.84
C LEU A 136 -11.72 -14.81 6.57
N THR A 137 -11.76 -15.68 7.57
CA THR A 137 -12.11 -17.11 7.42
C THR A 137 -13.55 -17.44 7.81
N GLN A 138 -14.20 -16.58 8.60
CA GLN A 138 -15.58 -16.81 9.04
C GLN A 138 -16.56 -15.94 8.23
N PRO A 139 -17.73 -16.49 7.85
CA PRO A 139 -18.79 -15.68 7.27
C PRO A 139 -19.31 -14.69 8.31
N THR A 140 -19.45 -13.44 7.93
CA THR A 140 -20.16 -12.39 8.68
C THR A 140 -21.67 -12.59 8.58
#